data_5799af4bdc90f04737ef61bfa586d31c
#
_entry.id   5799af4bdc90f04737ef61bfa586d31c
#
_cell.length_a   1.000
_cell.length_b   1.000
_cell.length_c   1.000
_cell.angle_alpha   90.00
_cell.angle_beta   90.00
_cell.angle_gamma   90.00
#
_symmetry.space_group_name_H-M   'P 1'
#
loop_
_entity.id
_entity.type
_entity.pdbx_description
1 polymer ?
#
loop_
_entity_poly.entity_id
_entity_poly.type
_entity_poly.pdbx_seq_one_letter_code
_entity_poly.pdbx_strand_id
1 'polypeptide(L)'
;MNDTKTRVERVFSYRMIRGLVGLIALGIAVVTAIVSGEALGSISASYHTDAQDLFVGLLFIISAFLGAYKGSPHSETRNWIEYGSAKVASFTVFLVAIFPTGTTKCGLPDSSCVPDYIQNIASLLYTTPATIHSRSAIVFFLMLFSIMVVFTLRAWGKKKGACRSVVYAVCCLVMLISLVFVSVSRDALLPGYGGAFWAEFFALAAFGFGWLYSGLYEWLGNRRWWLDCPGWLLAIQARYLNR
;
A
#
# COMPACT_ATOMS: atom_id res chain seq x y z
N MET A 1 17.10 30.25 16.93
CA MET A 1 17.29 28.91 17.53
C MET A 1 16.03 28.04 17.54
N ASN A 2 14.83 28.59 17.54
CA ASN A 2 13.54 27.80 17.49
C ASN A 2 13.22 27.19 16.12
N ASP A 3 13.62 27.82 15.02
CA ASP A 3 13.20 27.40 13.67
C ASP A 3 13.89 26.11 13.19
N THR A 4 15.12 25.89 13.61
CA THR A 4 15.89 24.66 13.29
C THR A 4 15.36 23.44 14.04
N LYS A 5 14.93 23.62 15.29
CA LYS A 5 14.38 22.54 16.12
C LYS A 5 13.04 22.04 15.60
N THR A 6 12.15 22.96 15.23
CA THR A 6 10.84 22.63 14.62
C THR A 6 10.96 22.01 13.24
N ARG A 7 12.02 22.33 12.49
CA ARG A 7 12.30 21.71 11.18
C ARG A 7 12.80 20.28 11.34
N VAL A 8 13.64 20.00 12.33
CA VAL A 8 14.15 18.66 12.63
C VAL A 8 13.04 17.75 13.14
N GLU A 9 12.18 18.21 14.02
CA GLU A 9 11.04 17.44 14.53
C GLU A 9 10.04 17.09 13.42
N ARG A 10 9.73 18.01 12.51
CA ARG A 10 8.86 17.73 11.34
C ARG A 10 9.46 16.72 10.38
N VAL A 11 10.76 16.75 10.15
CA VAL A 11 11.46 15.81 9.28
C VAL A 11 11.52 14.41 9.90
N PHE A 12 11.73 14.32 11.21
CA PHE A 12 11.74 13.06 11.94
C PHE A 12 10.36 12.39 11.93
N SER A 13 9.31 13.13 12.21
CA SER A 13 7.93 12.64 12.17
C SER A 13 7.53 12.09 10.80
N TYR A 14 7.91 12.76 9.71
CA TYR A 14 7.61 12.33 8.35
C TYR A 14 8.31 11.02 7.94
N ARG A 15 9.56 10.86 8.32
CA ARG A 15 10.34 9.63 8.08
C ARG A 15 9.78 8.44 8.86
N MET A 16 9.38 8.68 10.11
CA MET A 16 8.77 7.65 10.94
C MET A 16 7.45 7.14 10.35
N ILE A 17 6.58 8.05 9.89
CA ILE A 17 5.33 7.70 9.22
C ILE A 17 5.61 6.82 7.99
N ARG A 18 6.58 7.18 7.16
CA ARG A 18 6.97 6.37 6.01
C ARG A 18 7.45 4.97 6.41
N GLY A 19 8.30 4.89 7.44
CA GLY A 19 8.80 3.62 7.95
C GLY A 19 7.66 2.70 8.43
N LEU A 20 6.75 3.24 9.21
CA LEU A 20 5.63 2.48 9.78
C LEU A 20 4.66 1.98 8.71
N VAL A 21 4.25 2.84 7.77
CA VAL A 21 3.35 2.42 6.67
C VAL A 21 3.98 1.30 5.84
N GLY A 22 5.25 1.44 5.48
CA GLY A 22 5.96 0.42 4.71
C GLY A 22 6.12 -0.89 5.47
N LEU A 23 6.42 -0.83 6.77
CA LEU A 23 6.54 -2.02 7.61
C LEU A 23 5.21 -2.74 7.77
N ILE A 24 4.12 -2.01 8.02
CA ILE A 24 2.78 -2.58 8.13
C ILE A 24 2.37 -3.21 6.80
N ALA A 25 2.60 -2.54 5.67
CA ALA A 25 2.27 -3.08 4.35
C ALA A 25 3.03 -4.38 4.04
N LEU A 26 4.30 -4.50 4.47
CA LEU A 26 5.07 -5.75 4.35
C LEU A 26 4.56 -6.85 5.29
N GLY A 27 4.13 -6.50 6.49
CA GLY A 27 3.84 -7.44 7.55
C GLY A 27 2.38 -7.91 7.62
N ILE A 28 1.43 -7.11 7.15
CA ILE A 28 0.00 -7.35 7.39
C ILE A 28 -0.46 -8.74 6.93
N ALA A 29 -0.08 -9.17 5.74
CA ALA A 29 -0.46 -10.48 5.21
C ALA A 29 0.12 -11.64 6.02
N VAL A 30 1.40 -11.53 6.44
CA VAL A 30 2.07 -12.57 7.22
C VAL A 30 1.48 -12.66 8.62
N VAL A 31 1.30 -11.51 9.27
CA VAL A 31 0.80 -11.47 10.65
C VAL A 31 -0.65 -11.93 10.72
N THR A 32 -1.51 -11.50 9.78
CA THR A 32 -2.90 -11.97 9.75
C THR A 32 -3.01 -13.46 9.42
N ALA A 33 -2.17 -13.99 8.51
CA ALA A 33 -2.15 -15.42 8.21
C ALA A 33 -1.70 -16.27 9.42
N ILE A 34 -0.73 -15.79 10.19
CA ILE A 34 -0.27 -16.49 11.41
C ILE A 34 -1.36 -16.46 12.49
N VAL A 35 -1.97 -15.31 12.73
CA VAL A 35 -2.98 -15.13 13.80
C VAL A 35 -4.29 -15.81 13.46
N SER A 36 -4.70 -15.84 12.18
CA SER A 36 -5.91 -16.55 11.75
C SER A 36 -5.85 -18.06 11.99
N GLY A 37 -4.63 -18.64 12.00
CA GLY A 37 -4.44 -20.08 12.18
C GLY A 37 -4.98 -20.95 11.04
N GLU A 38 -5.55 -20.34 10.01
CA GLU A 38 -6.13 -21.01 8.84
C GLU A 38 -5.66 -20.39 7.54
N ALA A 39 -5.80 -21.14 6.44
CA ALA A 39 -5.46 -20.65 5.11
C ALA A 39 -6.53 -19.67 4.61
N LEU A 40 -6.10 -18.50 4.19
CA LEU A 40 -6.95 -17.40 3.80
C LEU A 40 -7.18 -17.35 2.28
N GLY A 41 -8.42 -17.14 1.85
CA GLY A 41 -8.76 -16.91 0.45
C GLY A 41 -8.28 -15.52 -0.07
N SER A 42 -8.21 -14.53 0.82
CA SER A 42 -7.65 -13.18 0.63
C SER A 42 -7.15 -12.66 1.95
N ILE A 43 -6.29 -11.63 1.96
CA ILE A 43 -5.90 -10.97 3.23
C ILE A 43 -7.14 -10.40 3.91
N SER A 44 -8.07 -9.85 3.13
CA SER A 44 -9.33 -9.30 3.63
C SER A 44 -10.25 -10.35 4.29
N ALA A 45 -10.07 -11.64 3.99
CA ALA A 45 -10.81 -12.72 4.65
C ALA A 45 -10.47 -12.81 6.15
N SER A 46 -9.34 -12.25 6.59
CA SER A 46 -8.98 -12.11 8.00
C SER A 46 -10.04 -11.38 8.83
N TYR A 47 -10.91 -10.60 8.19
CA TYR A 47 -12.05 -9.95 8.84
C TYR A 47 -13.00 -10.95 9.52
N HIS A 48 -13.03 -12.20 9.08
CA HIS A 48 -13.91 -13.26 9.57
C HIS A 48 -13.17 -14.36 10.37
N THR A 49 -11.98 -14.05 10.90
CA THR A 49 -11.13 -14.96 11.67
C THR A 49 -10.72 -14.32 13.00
N ASP A 50 -9.98 -15.03 13.81
CA ASP A 50 -9.38 -14.51 15.07
C ASP A 50 -8.42 -13.34 14.81
N ALA A 51 -7.99 -13.13 13.57
CA ALA A 51 -7.16 -11.99 13.16
C ALA A 51 -7.96 -10.70 12.88
N GLN A 52 -9.28 -10.67 13.07
CA GLN A 52 -10.15 -9.53 12.73
C GLN A 52 -9.67 -8.20 13.33
N ASP A 53 -9.51 -8.16 14.65
CA ASP A 53 -9.16 -6.91 15.35
C ASP A 53 -7.78 -6.40 14.92
N LEU A 54 -6.85 -7.32 14.72
CA LEU A 54 -5.52 -6.99 14.23
C LEU A 54 -5.55 -6.44 12.79
N PHE A 55 -6.28 -7.12 11.90
CA PHE A 55 -6.43 -6.68 10.51
C PHE A 55 -7.06 -5.29 10.43
N VAL A 56 -8.19 -5.10 11.06
CA VAL A 56 -8.92 -3.82 11.09
C VAL A 56 -8.07 -2.72 11.72
N GLY A 57 -7.42 -3.00 12.86
CA GLY A 57 -6.52 -2.07 13.53
C GLY A 57 -5.35 -1.60 12.65
N LEU A 58 -4.70 -2.53 11.95
CA LEU A 58 -3.61 -2.21 11.02
C LEU A 58 -4.09 -1.35 9.84
N LEU A 59 -5.28 -1.62 9.29
CA LEU A 59 -5.86 -0.80 8.24
C LEU A 59 -6.20 0.63 8.71
N PHE A 60 -6.71 0.80 9.94
CA PHE A 60 -6.93 2.13 10.53
C PHE A 60 -5.63 2.90 10.70
N ILE A 61 -4.55 2.23 11.12
CA ILE A 61 -3.22 2.85 11.24
C ILE A 61 -2.71 3.29 9.86
N ILE A 62 -2.81 2.43 8.84
CA ILE A 62 -2.44 2.80 7.46
C ILE A 62 -3.27 4.00 6.99
N SER A 63 -4.59 3.97 7.22
CA SER A 63 -5.49 5.07 6.87
C SER A 63 -5.05 6.39 7.49
N ALA A 64 -4.82 6.40 8.80
CA ALA A 64 -4.40 7.60 9.53
C ALA A 64 -3.06 8.15 9.00
N PHE A 65 -2.09 7.28 8.75
CA PHE A 65 -0.78 7.68 8.25
C PHE A 65 -0.82 8.21 6.81
N LEU A 66 -1.56 7.56 5.92
CA LEU A 66 -1.77 8.06 4.56
C LEU A 66 -2.56 9.38 4.58
N GLY A 67 -3.52 9.51 5.49
CA GLY A 67 -4.26 10.75 5.75
C GLY A 67 -3.35 11.89 6.22
N ALA A 68 -2.38 11.61 7.07
CA ALA A 68 -1.38 12.58 7.54
C ALA A 68 -0.28 12.87 6.50
N TYR A 69 -0.13 12.03 5.48
CA TYR A 69 0.92 12.16 4.49
C TYR A 69 0.73 13.40 3.60
N LYS A 70 1.75 14.24 3.50
CA LYS A 70 1.72 15.51 2.75
C LYS A 70 2.44 15.47 1.41
N GLY A 71 3.00 14.33 1.02
CA GLY A 71 3.82 14.23 -0.19
C GLY A 71 5.23 14.83 -0.03
N SER A 72 6.02 14.80 -1.10
CA SER A 72 7.39 15.35 -1.09
C SER A 72 7.39 16.84 -1.48
N PRO A 73 8.15 17.72 -0.80
CA PRO A 73 8.09 19.16 -0.99
C PRO A 73 8.71 19.68 -2.32
N HIS A 74 9.21 18.82 -3.20
CA HIS A 74 10.15 19.25 -4.25
C HIS A 74 9.64 19.29 -5.69
N SER A 75 8.32 19.14 -5.97
CA SER A 75 7.83 19.16 -7.36
C SER A 75 6.34 19.51 -7.42
N GLU A 76 5.97 20.59 -8.08
CA GLU A 76 4.61 21.14 -8.06
C GLU A 76 3.54 20.16 -8.59
N THR A 77 3.59 19.72 -9.83
CA THR A 77 2.50 18.90 -10.42
C THR A 77 2.51 17.45 -9.93
N ARG A 78 3.67 16.80 -9.88
CA ARG A 78 3.77 15.41 -9.40
C ARG A 78 3.49 15.28 -7.91
N ASN A 79 3.65 16.36 -7.15
CA ASN A 79 3.32 16.41 -5.73
C ASN A 79 1.81 16.36 -5.49
N TRP A 80 1.01 17.02 -6.32
CA TRP A 80 -0.44 16.96 -6.24
C TRP A 80 -1.01 15.57 -6.50
N ILE A 81 -0.46 14.84 -7.47
CA ILE A 81 -0.86 13.45 -7.75
C ILE A 81 -0.52 12.56 -6.54
N GLU A 82 0.70 12.65 -6.01
CA GLU A 82 1.13 11.88 -4.84
C GLU A 82 0.26 12.18 -3.62
N TYR A 83 0.04 13.47 -3.35
CA TYR A 83 -0.81 13.92 -2.24
C TYR A 83 -2.25 13.45 -2.40
N GLY A 84 -2.85 13.67 -3.56
CA GLY A 84 -4.24 13.27 -3.85
C GLY A 84 -4.41 11.77 -3.78
N SER A 85 -3.49 10.98 -4.37
CA SER A 85 -3.50 9.52 -4.28
C SER A 85 -3.42 9.03 -2.83
N ALA A 86 -2.59 9.65 -2.00
CA ALA A 86 -2.49 9.30 -0.59
C ALA A 86 -3.79 9.60 0.18
N LYS A 87 -4.48 10.71 -0.12
CA LYS A 87 -5.78 11.04 0.52
C LYS A 87 -6.88 10.08 0.10
N VAL A 88 -6.97 9.77 -1.19
CA VAL A 88 -7.94 8.80 -1.70
C VAL A 88 -7.63 7.40 -1.13
N ALA A 89 -6.35 6.98 -1.11
CA ALA A 89 -5.94 5.71 -0.49
C ALA A 89 -6.30 5.64 1.00
N SER A 90 -6.08 6.74 1.75
CA SER A 90 -6.48 6.84 3.16
C SER A 90 -7.98 6.61 3.35
N PHE A 91 -8.80 7.30 2.57
CA PHE A 91 -10.24 7.17 2.65
C PHE A 91 -10.73 5.78 2.22
N THR A 92 -10.18 5.24 1.15
CA THR A 92 -10.62 3.93 0.65
C THR A 92 -10.17 2.78 1.56
N VAL A 93 -8.97 2.80 2.15
CA VAL A 93 -8.56 1.79 3.12
C VAL A 93 -9.35 1.89 4.42
N PHE A 94 -9.79 3.08 4.80
CA PHE A 94 -10.74 3.27 5.91
C PHE A 94 -12.08 2.54 5.63
N LEU A 95 -12.61 2.65 4.41
CA LEU A 95 -13.80 1.92 4.01
C LEU A 95 -13.57 0.40 4.00
N VAL A 96 -12.41 -0.07 3.54
CA VAL A 96 -12.02 -1.49 3.59
C VAL A 96 -12.00 -2.01 5.04
N ALA A 97 -11.57 -1.18 6.00
CA ALA A 97 -11.54 -1.54 7.41
C ALA A 97 -12.94 -1.65 8.04
N ILE A 98 -13.88 -0.80 7.61
CA ILE A 98 -15.24 -0.75 8.19
C ILE A 98 -16.17 -1.80 7.54
N PHE A 99 -16.12 -1.91 6.21
CA PHE A 99 -17.02 -2.79 5.48
C PHE A 99 -16.38 -4.16 5.30
N PRO A 100 -17.00 -5.24 5.82
CA PRO A 100 -16.44 -6.59 5.68
C PRO A 100 -16.50 -7.10 4.23
N THR A 101 -15.57 -7.97 3.89
CA THR A 101 -15.63 -8.73 2.64
C THR A 101 -16.77 -9.78 2.69
N GLY A 102 -17.27 -10.18 1.52
CA GLY A 102 -18.35 -11.18 1.44
C GLY A 102 -17.79 -12.58 1.61
N THR A 103 -17.74 -13.09 2.83
CA THR A 103 -17.52 -14.52 3.09
C THR A 103 -18.61 -15.05 3.99
N THR A 104 -19.05 -16.27 3.70
CA THR A 104 -20.21 -16.93 4.28
C THR A 104 -19.91 -17.72 5.56
N LYS A 105 -18.72 -17.56 6.15
CA LYS A 105 -18.33 -18.34 7.33
C LYS A 105 -18.62 -17.62 8.65
N CYS A 106 -19.85 -17.24 8.85
CA CYS A 106 -20.36 -17.08 10.19
C CYS A 106 -21.03 -18.38 10.60
N GLY A 107 -20.48 -19.10 11.54
CA GLY A 107 -20.98 -20.39 11.98
C GLY A 107 -22.38 -20.41 12.59
N LEU A 108 -23.24 -19.45 12.31
CA LEU A 108 -24.61 -19.35 12.75
C LEU A 108 -25.54 -19.21 11.53
N PRO A 109 -26.58 -20.07 11.42
CA PRO A 109 -27.42 -20.14 10.23
C PRO A 109 -28.25 -18.89 9.90
N ASP A 110 -28.43 -17.96 10.83
CA ASP A 110 -29.37 -16.84 10.69
C ASP A 110 -28.88 -15.47 11.14
N SER A 111 -27.62 -15.32 11.55
CA SER A 111 -27.09 -14.01 11.91
C SER A 111 -26.12 -13.52 10.86
N SER A 112 -26.43 -12.39 10.24
CA SER A 112 -25.46 -11.67 9.47
C SER A 112 -24.29 -11.28 10.39
N CYS A 113 -23.08 -11.74 10.07
CA CYS A 113 -21.85 -11.36 10.80
C CYS A 113 -21.50 -9.89 10.61
N VAL A 114 -22.34 -9.17 9.94
CA VAL A 114 -22.18 -7.75 9.67
C VAL A 114 -23.12 -7.00 10.59
N PRO A 115 -22.62 -6.08 11.40
CA PRO A 115 -23.47 -5.26 12.26
C PRO A 115 -24.58 -4.55 11.48
N ASP A 116 -25.78 -4.46 12.06
CA ASP A 116 -26.98 -3.90 11.41
C ASP A 116 -26.76 -2.48 10.88
N TYR A 117 -25.99 -1.65 11.59
CA TYR A 117 -25.69 -0.29 11.14
C TYR A 117 -24.88 -0.27 9.84
N ILE A 118 -23.97 -1.24 9.64
CA ILE A 118 -23.19 -1.36 8.37
C ILE A 118 -24.10 -1.79 7.23
N GLN A 119 -25.00 -2.74 7.48
CA GLN A 119 -25.99 -3.16 6.50
C GLN A 119 -26.94 -2.02 6.13
N ASN A 120 -27.41 -1.26 7.12
CA ASN A 120 -28.28 -0.11 6.91
C ASN A 120 -27.58 0.98 6.08
N ILE A 121 -26.31 1.28 6.35
CA ILE A 121 -25.52 2.22 5.52
C ILE A 121 -25.38 1.71 4.09
N ALA A 122 -25.06 0.43 3.90
CA ALA A 122 -24.93 -0.15 2.56
C ALA A 122 -26.25 -0.16 1.79
N SER A 123 -27.38 -0.48 2.46
CA SER A 123 -28.70 -0.44 1.85
C SER A 123 -29.14 0.97 1.46
N LEU A 124 -28.78 1.98 2.25
CA LEU A 124 -29.02 3.39 1.92
C LEU A 124 -28.27 3.81 0.65
N LEU A 125 -27.14 3.18 0.35
CA LEU A 125 -26.36 3.37 -0.87
C LEU A 125 -26.75 2.42 -2.01
N TYR A 126 -27.88 1.68 -1.86
CA TYR A 126 -28.35 0.68 -2.82
C TYR A 126 -27.28 -0.36 -3.20
N THR A 127 -26.49 -0.82 -2.22
CA THR A 127 -25.38 -1.76 -2.44
C THR A 127 -25.19 -2.70 -1.24
N THR A 128 -24.21 -3.60 -1.31
CA THR A 128 -23.87 -4.52 -0.21
C THR A 128 -22.54 -4.10 0.45
N PRO A 129 -22.32 -4.43 1.74
CA PRO A 129 -21.04 -4.20 2.41
C PRO A 129 -19.86 -4.77 1.64
N ALA A 130 -19.98 -5.99 1.13
CA ALA A 130 -18.94 -6.66 0.33
C ALA A 130 -18.61 -5.91 -0.97
N THR A 131 -19.60 -5.30 -1.60
CA THR A 131 -19.39 -4.49 -2.81
C THR A 131 -18.63 -3.20 -2.48
N ILE A 132 -18.99 -2.53 -1.37
CA ILE A 132 -18.25 -1.35 -0.91
C ILE A 132 -16.81 -1.73 -0.60
N HIS A 133 -16.57 -2.82 0.14
CA HIS A 133 -15.24 -3.33 0.44
C HIS A 133 -14.42 -3.55 -0.83
N SER A 134 -14.94 -4.35 -1.76
CA SER A 134 -14.20 -4.74 -2.97
C SER A 134 -13.86 -3.54 -3.86
N ARG A 135 -14.83 -2.63 -4.07
CA ARG A 135 -14.58 -1.40 -4.85
C ARG A 135 -13.56 -0.50 -4.17
N SER A 136 -13.66 -0.35 -2.85
CA SER A 136 -12.70 0.45 -2.06
C SER A 136 -11.31 -0.17 -2.09
N ALA A 137 -11.18 -1.50 -2.01
CA ALA A 137 -9.90 -2.20 -2.11
C ALA A 137 -9.25 -1.99 -3.48
N ILE A 138 -10.02 -2.10 -4.58
CA ILE A 138 -9.51 -1.83 -5.93
C ILE A 138 -8.96 -0.40 -6.03
N VAL A 139 -9.75 0.59 -5.60
CA VAL A 139 -9.31 2.00 -5.63
C VAL A 139 -8.08 2.20 -4.75
N PHE A 140 -8.04 1.60 -3.57
CA PHE A 140 -6.87 1.65 -2.67
C PHE A 140 -5.60 1.18 -3.38
N PHE A 141 -5.61 -0.03 -3.97
CA PHE A 141 -4.45 -0.56 -4.70
C PHE A 141 -4.05 0.30 -5.91
N LEU A 142 -5.02 0.84 -6.66
CA LEU A 142 -4.74 1.76 -7.77
C LEU A 142 -4.08 3.07 -7.29
N MET A 143 -4.48 3.58 -6.12
CA MET A 143 -3.84 4.77 -5.54
C MET A 143 -2.42 4.48 -5.04
N LEU A 144 -2.19 3.32 -4.41
CA LEU A 144 -0.84 2.88 -4.04
C LEU A 144 0.06 2.73 -5.26
N PHE A 145 -0.44 2.12 -6.33
CA PHE A 145 0.25 2.02 -7.62
C PHE A 145 0.59 3.40 -8.19
N SER A 146 -0.36 4.33 -8.20
CA SER A 146 -0.15 5.71 -8.65
C SER A 146 1.00 6.40 -7.89
N ILE A 147 1.08 6.23 -6.59
CA ILE A 147 2.19 6.75 -5.76
C ILE A 147 3.53 6.15 -6.21
N MET A 148 3.60 4.84 -6.47
CA MET A 148 4.83 4.18 -6.93
C MET A 148 5.25 4.67 -8.32
N VAL A 149 4.30 4.90 -9.23
CA VAL A 149 4.57 5.53 -10.54
C VAL A 149 5.17 6.93 -10.36
N VAL A 150 4.60 7.75 -9.48
CA VAL A 150 5.15 9.08 -9.18
C VAL A 150 6.57 8.99 -8.63
N PHE A 151 6.86 8.02 -7.75
CA PHE A 151 8.22 7.79 -7.23
C PHE A 151 9.18 7.40 -8.35
N THR A 152 8.77 6.52 -9.26
CA THR A 152 9.55 6.12 -10.44
C THR A 152 9.92 7.32 -11.30
N LEU A 153 8.92 8.10 -11.72
CA LEU A 153 9.10 9.26 -12.59
C LEU A 153 9.95 10.35 -11.94
N ARG A 154 9.75 10.59 -10.64
CA ARG A 154 10.54 11.57 -9.88
C ARG A 154 11.99 11.14 -9.73
N ALA A 155 12.23 9.84 -9.49
CA ALA A 155 13.59 9.32 -9.39
C ALA A 155 14.31 9.41 -10.74
N TRP A 156 13.63 9.08 -11.84
CA TRP A 156 14.19 9.17 -13.20
C TRP A 156 14.60 10.60 -13.56
N GLY A 157 13.82 11.60 -13.19
CA GLY A 157 14.12 13.01 -13.44
C GLY A 157 15.25 13.62 -12.60
N LYS A 158 15.82 12.89 -11.62
CA LYS A 158 16.92 13.39 -10.79
C LYS A 158 18.28 12.87 -11.28
N LYS A 159 19.29 13.73 -11.37
CA LYS A 159 20.68 13.30 -11.64
C LYS A 159 21.06 12.14 -10.72
N LYS A 160 21.62 11.07 -11.29
CA LYS A 160 21.97 9.81 -10.57
C LYS A 160 20.79 9.09 -9.91
N GLY A 161 19.58 9.28 -10.39
CA GLY A 161 18.37 8.64 -9.86
C GLY A 161 17.96 7.35 -10.57
N ALA A 162 18.70 6.91 -11.61
CA ALA A 162 18.32 5.77 -12.46
C ALA A 162 18.08 4.48 -11.68
N CYS A 163 18.98 4.05 -10.81
CA CYS A 163 18.80 2.81 -10.04
C CYS A 163 17.60 2.85 -9.13
N ARG A 164 17.37 3.99 -8.50
CA ARG A 164 16.20 4.18 -7.65
C ARG A 164 14.90 4.15 -8.46
N SER A 165 14.91 4.71 -9.66
CA SER A 165 13.79 4.60 -10.58
C SER A 165 13.53 3.17 -11.01
N VAL A 166 14.56 2.38 -11.29
CA VAL A 166 14.42 0.95 -11.61
C VAL A 166 13.80 0.18 -10.45
N VAL A 167 14.23 0.41 -9.22
CA VAL A 167 13.63 -0.25 -8.04
C VAL A 167 12.12 0.04 -7.95
N TYR A 168 11.72 1.31 -8.08
CA TYR A 168 10.31 1.67 -8.06
C TYR A 168 9.53 1.12 -9.27
N ALA A 169 10.15 1.08 -10.44
CA ALA A 169 9.55 0.49 -11.63
C ALA A 169 9.31 -1.01 -11.48
N VAL A 170 10.24 -1.74 -10.85
CA VAL A 170 10.05 -3.16 -10.50
C VAL A 170 8.90 -3.32 -9.52
N CYS A 171 8.80 -2.47 -8.48
CA CYS A 171 7.65 -2.48 -7.58
C CYS A 171 6.33 -2.23 -8.33
N CYS A 172 6.28 -1.25 -9.25
CA CYS A 172 5.12 -1.01 -10.10
C CYS A 172 4.75 -2.24 -10.93
N LEU A 173 5.74 -2.90 -11.53
CA LEU A 173 5.53 -4.09 -12.36
C LEU A 173 4.96 -5.25 -11.52
N VAL A 174 5.51 -5.50 -10.33
CA VAL A 174 4.99 -6.54 -9.42
C VAL A 174 3.55 -6.21 -9.02
N MET A 175 3.25 -4.97 -8.65
CA MET A 175 1.89 -4.55 -8.30
C MET A 175 0.93 -4.75 -9.49
N LEU A 176 1.33 -4.37 -10.70
CA LEU A 176 0.50 -4.52 -11.91
C LEU A 176 0.23 -6.00 -12.21
N ILE A 177 1.26 -6.84 -12.17
CA ILE A 177 1.12 -8.29 -12.36
C ILE A 177 0.18 -8.87 -11.30
N SER A 178 0.31 -8.45 -10.04
CA SER A 178 -0.55 -8.90 -8.94
C SER A 178 -2.01 -8.53 -9.16
N LEU A 179 -2.29 -7.30 -9.60
CA LEU A 179 -3.66 -6.85 -9.91
C LEU A 179 -4.27 -7.61 -11.08
N VAL A 180 -3.47 -7.93 -12.12
CA VAL A 180 -3.91 -8.74 -13.27
C VAL A 180 -4.10 -10.19 -12.85
N PHE A 181 -3.22 -10.73 -12.00
CA PHE A 181 -3.28 -12.11 -11.52
C PHE A 181 -4.57 -12.41 -10.74
N VAL A 182 -5.05 -11.47 -9.90
CA VAL A 182 -6.37 -11.59 -9.23
C VAL A 182 -7.49 -11.81 -10.22
N SER A 183 -7.42 -11.17 -11.39
CA SER A 183 -8.47 -11.25 -12.41
C SER A 183 -8.50 -12.57 -13.15
N VAL A 184 -7.37 -13.30 -13.20
CA VAL A 184 -7.17 -14.48 -14.08
C VAL A 184 -7.08 -15.78 -13.29
N SER A 185 -6.48 -15.78 -12.10
CA SER A 185 -6.18 -17.01 -11.36
C SER A 185 -7.11 -17.19 -10.17
N ARG A 186 -7.93 -18.25 -10.24
CA ARG A 186 -8.72 -18.72 -9.09
C ARG A 186 -7.96 -19.72 -8.23
N ASP A 187 -6.86 -20.28 -8.76
CA ASP A 187 -6.10 -21.36 -8.12
C ASP A 187 -4.88 -20.84 -7.36
N ALA A 188 -4.58 -21.52 -6.27
CA ALA A 188 -3.60 -21.12 -5.28
C ALA A 188 -2.15 -21.44 -5.69
N LEU A 189 -1.19 -20.58 -5.36
CA LEU A 189 0.25 -20.87 -5.43
C LEU A 189 0.67 -21.88 -4.36
N LEU A 190 -0.02 -21.92 -3.23
CA LEU A 190 0.17 -22.90 -2.15
C LEU A 190 -1.18 -23.50 -1.77
N PRO A 191 -1.21 -24.77 -1.34
CA PRO A 191 -2.45 -25.41 -0.91
C PRO A 191 -3.15 -24.61 0.20
N GLY A 192 -4.43 -24.33 -0.01
CA GLY A 192 -5.31 -23.68 0.95
C GLY A 192 -5.40 -22.14 0.83
N TYR A 193 -4.37 -21.44 0.35
CA TYR A 193 -4.44 -19.98 0.15
C TYR A 193 -4.98 -19.62 -1.23
N GLY A 194 -5.94 -18.71 -1.30
CA GLY A 194 -6.54 -18.26 -2.55
C GLY A 194 -5.62 -17.40 -3.41
N GLY A 195 -5.89 -17.35 -4.72
CA GLY A 195 -5.16 -16.47 -5.65
C GLY A 195 -5.23 -14.99 -5.25
N ALA A 196 -6.37 -14.55 -4.69
CA ALA A 196 -6.53 -13.19 -4.20
C ALA A 196 -5.59 -12.88 -3.02
N PHE A 197 -5.36 -13.82 -2.10
CA PHE A 197 -4.40 -13.66 -1.01
C PHE A 197 -3.00 -13.35 -1.54
N TRP A 198 -2.51 -14.13 -2.51
CA TRP A 198 -1.18 -13.94 -3.08
C TRP A 198 -1.05 -12.65 -3.86
N ALA A 199 -2.08 -12.27 -4.58
CA ALA A 199 -2.08 -11.03 -5.32
C ALA A 199 -2.07 -9.80 -4.38
N GLU A 200 -2.88 -9.79 -3.34
CA GLU A 200 -2.87 -8.76 -2.30
C GLU A 200 -1.52 -8.74 -1.56
N PHE A 201 -0.96 -9.92 -1.23
CA PHE A 201 0.34 -10.06 -0.59
C PHE A 201 1.45 -9.42 -1.42
N PHE A 202 1.61 -9.81 -2.69
CA PHE A 202 2.68 -9.28 -3.53
C PHE A 202 2.51 -7.81 -3.85
N ALA A 203 1.27 -7.34 -4.03
CA ALA A 203 1.01 -5.93 -4.25
C ALA A 203 1.38 -5.07 -3.02
N LEU A 204 0.98 -5.49 -1.82
CA LEU A 204 1.33 -4.81 -0.57
C LEU A 204 2.82 -4.91 -0.25
N ALA A 205 3.44 -6.07 -0.48
CA ALA A 205 4.87 -6.26 -0.27
C ALA A 205 5.71 -5.36 -1.19
N ALA A 206 5.35 -5.30 -2.48
CA ALA A 206 6.02 -4.42 -3.44
C ALA A 206 5.86 -2.93 -3.07
N PHE A 207 4.65 -2.51 -2.70
CA PHE A 207 4.40 -1.16 -2.22
C PHE A 207 5.20 -0.87 -0.94
N GLY A 208 5.10 -1.74 0.07
CA GLY A 208 5.79 -1.58 1.36
C GLY A 208 7.30 -1.50 1.20
N PHE A 209 7.88 -2.36 0.36
CA PHE A 209 9.30 -2.31 0.05
C PHE A 209 9.70 -0.99 -0.63
N GLY A 210 9.01 -0.58 -1.69
CA GLY A 210 9.28 0.67 -2.38
C GLY A 210 9.14 1.90 -1.48
N TRP A 211 8.15 1.87 -0.60
CA TRP A 211 7.89 2.93 0.37
C TRP A 211 9.00 3.02 1.43
N LEU A 212 9.40 1.88 2.03
CA LEU A 212 10.54 1.81 2.96
C LEU A 212 11.84 2.22 2.29
N TYR A 213 12.10 1.72 1.08
CA TYR A 213 13.28 2.08 0.31
C TYR A 213 13.37 3.59 0.08
N SER A 214 12.23 4.25 -0.22
CA SER A 214 12.16 5.71 -0.32
C SER A 214 12.52 6.41 1.00
N GLY A 215 12.02 5.90 2.12
CA GLY A 215 12.32 6.44 3.45
C GLY A 215 13.79 6.26 3.85
N LEU A 216 14.32 5.06 3.67
CA LEU A 216 15.73 4.73 3.96
C LEU A 216 16.70 5.54 3.10
N TYR A 217 16.38 5.74 1.83
CA TYR A 217 17.21 6.56 0.94
C TYR A 217 17.35 8.01 1.44
N GLU A 218 16.29 8.57 1.98
CA GLU A 218 16.31 9.91 2.58
C GLU A 218 17.06 9.94 3.93
N TRP A 219 17.07 8.82 4.68
CA TRP A 219 17.71 8.73 5.99
C TRP A 219 19.20 8.52 5.90
N LEU A 220 19.68 7.66 4.99
CA LEU A 220 21.11 7.29 4.86
C LEU A 220 21.96 8.36 4.19
N GLY A 221 21.35 9.39 3.59
CA GLY A 221 22.05 10.52 2.99
C GLY A 221 23.21 10.09 2.05
N ASN A 222 24.43 10.58 2.31
CA ASN A 222 25.60 10.34 1.47
C ASN A 222 26.34 9.00 1.72
N ARG A 223 25.89 8.15 2.63
CA ARG A 223 26.43 6.80 2.89
C ARG A 223 25.86 5.77 1.93
N ARG A 224 26.20 5.87 0.63
CA ARG A 224 25.47 5.21 -0.47
C ARG A 224 26.25 4.11 -1.19
N TRP A 225 27.32 3.59 -0.65
CA TRP A 225 28.22 2.66 -1.33
C TRP A 225 27.52 1.39 -1.90
N TRP A 226 26.39 0.96 -1.33
CA TRP A 226 25.60 -0.21 -1.75
C TRP A 226 24.43 0.13 -2.70
N LEU A 227 24.25 1.42 -3.02
CA LEU A 227 23.25 1.92 -3.99
C LEU A 227 23.91 2.44 -5.27
N ASP A 228 25.19 2.13 -5.48
CA ASP A 228 25.90 2.59 -6.66
C ASP A 228 25.30 2.00 -7.93
N CYS A 229 24.93 2.89 -8.80
CA CYS A 229 24.25 2.58 -10.05
C CYS A 229 25.27 2.14 -11.09
N PRO A 230 25.03 1.04 -11.83
CA PRO A 230 25.89 0.66 -12.94
C PRO A 230 26.06 1.80 -13.93
N GLY A 231 27.29 2.04 -14.37
CA GLY A 231 27.63 3.19 -15.24
C GLY A 231 26.84 3.23 -16.54
N TRP A 232 26.49 2.06 -17.12
CA TRP A 232 25.68 1.97 -18.34
C TRP A 232 24.26 2.52 -18.13
N LEU A 233 23.64 2.28 -16.96
CA LEU A 233 22.31 2.78 -16.65
C LEU A 233 22.33 4.30 -16.45
N LEU A 234 23.37 4.83 -15.83
CA LEU A 234 23.56 6.28 -15.70
C LEU A 234 23.77 6.94 -17.07
N ALA A 235 24.49 6.29 -17.98
CA ALA A 235 24.69 6.78 -19.34
C ALA A 235 23.36 6.84 -20.14
N ILE A 236 22.50 5.84 -20.00
CA ILE A 236 21.15 5.84 -20.60
C ILE A 236 20.33 7.01 -20.06
N GLN A 237 20.31 7.19 -18.74
CA GLN A 237 19.59 8.28 -18.10
C GLN A 237 20.10 9.65 -18.55
N ALA A 238 21.43 9.83 -18.64
CA ALA A 238 22.03 11.09 -19.08
C ALA A 238 21.63 11.46 -20.53
N ARG A 239 21.55 10.47 -21.43
CA ARG A 239 21.08 10.68 -22.81
C ARG A 239 19.61 11.11 -22.87
N TYR A 240 18.79 10.60 -21.95
CA TYR A 240 17.37 10.96 -21.85
C TYR A 240 17.17 12.37 -21.31
N LEU A 241 17.92 12.77 -20.28
CA LEU A 241 17.81 14.08 -19.63
C LEU A 241 18.40 15.24 -20.44
N ASN A 242 19.27 14.95 -21.41
CA ASN A 242 19.88 15.95 -22.30
C ASN A 242 19.10 16.17 -23.61
N ARG A 243 17.95 15.54 -23.77
CA ARG A 243 16.98 15.77 -24.87
C ARG A 243 15.86 16.70 -24.38
#